data_7234f15b92a3dd5255501102dffee068
#
_entry.id   7234f15b92a3dd5255501102dffee068
#
_cell.length_a   1.000
_cell.length_b   1.000
_cell.length_c   1.000
_cell.angle_alpha   90.00
_cell.angle_beta   90.00
_cell.angle_gamma   90.00
#
_symmetry.space_group_name_H-M   'P 1'
#
loop_
_entity.id
_entity.type
_entity.pdbx_description
1 polymer ?
#
loop_
_entity_poly.entity_id
_entity_poly.type
_entity_poly.pdbx_seq_one_letter_code
_entity_poly.pdbx_strand_id
1 'polypeptide(L)'
;MEKNDKYWESSHSSNSKKNLKRKIVNCIKKMNKNLRDDPLWKGRFVVHCDNIFHVNYTDGSGNYAIVYLTIWDKEKKLLDNKRFDDLDFTMFNGYHFWEWVNQFVCDCTMEDK
;
A
#
# COMPACT_ATOMS: atom_id res chain seq x y z
N MET A 1 9.82 10.50 -9.12
CA MET A 1 9.88 9.15 -9.56
C MET A 1 11.30 8.60 -9.68
N GLU A 2 12.14 9.31 -10.38
CA GLU A 2 13.52 8.88 -10.53
C GLU A 2 14.25 8.77 -9.20
N LYS A 3 13.93 9.62 -8.26
CA LYS A 3 14.57 9.57 -6.96
C LYS A 3 14.28 8.26 -6.25
N ASN A 4 13.04 7.79 -6.33
CA ASN A 4 12.68 6.53 -5.73
C ASN A 4 13.33 5.38 -6.46
N ASP A 5 13.40 5.48 -7.78
CA ASP A 5 14.06 4.44 -8.58
C ASP A 5 15.53 4.35 -8.27
N LYS A 6 16.18 5.48 -8.09
CA LYS A 6 17.59 5.51 -7.73
C LYS A 6 17.81 4.77 -6.41
N TYR A 7 16.94 5.00 -5.46
CA TYR A 7 17.01 4.34 -4.18
C TYR A 7 16.89 2.83 -4.33
N TRP A 8 16.00 2.40 -5.21
CA TRP A 8 15.77 0.99 -5.46
C TRP A 8 16.88 0.33 -6.27
N GLU A 9 17.66 1.11 -6.98
CA GLU A 9 18.70 0.58 -7.82
C GLU A 9 20.03 0.40 -7.10
N SER A 10 20.03 0.58 -5.81
CA SER A 10 21.27 0.53 -5.05
C SER A 10 21.87 -0.88 -4.94
N SER A 11 21.15 -1.91 -5.37
CA SER A 11 21.66 -3.26 -5.28
C SER A 11 21.65 -3.91 -6.65
N HIS A 12 22.37 -5.02 -6.77
CA HIS A 12 22.51 -5.71 -8.02
C HIS A 12 21.28 -6.49 -8.45
N SER A 13 20.28 -6.59 -7.62
CA SER A 13 19.03 -7.24 -8.01
C SER A 13 17.94 -6.23 -8.32
N SER A 14 18.31 -5.23 -9.10
CA SER A 14 17.45 -4.09 -9.37
C SER A 14 16.15 -4.47 -10.07
N ASN A 15 16.18 -5.49 -10.93
CA ASN A 15 14.95 -5.89 -11.63
C ASN A 15 13.91 -6.44 -10.67
N SER A 16 14.32 -7.25 -9.70
CA SER A 16 13.42 -7.78 -8.70
C SER A 16 12.83 -6.66 -7.85
N LYS A 17 13.67 -5.69 -7.50
CA LYS A 17 13.21 -4.55 -6.72
C LYS A 17 12.19 -3.73 -7.47
N LYS A 18 12.44 -3.46 -8.75
CA LYS A 18 11.53 -2.69 -9.57
C LYS A 18 10.20 -3.42 -9.73
N ASN A 19 10.24 -4.73 -9.88
CA ASN A 19 9.02 -5.52 -10.00
C ASN A 19 8.21 -5.48 -8.72
N LEU A 20 8.87 -5.59 -7.59
CA LEU A 20 8.19 -5.53 -6.29
C LEU A 20 7.53 -4.17 -6.09
N LYS A 21 8.28 -3.09 -6.34
CA LYS A 21 7.75 -1.74 -6.22
C LYS A 21 6.56 -1.55 -7.14
N ARG A 22 6.66 -2.04 -8.39
CA ARG A 22 5.57 -1.91 -9.35
C ARG A 22 4.31 -2.62 -8.85
N LYS A 23 4.46 -3.81 -8.30
CA LYS A 23 3.32 -4.55 -7.77
C LYS A 23 2.66 -3.80 -6.65
N ILE A 24 3.44 -3.24 -5.75
CA ILE A 24 2.92 -2.47 -4.63
C ILE A 24 2.17 -1.25 -5.12
N VAL A 25 2.78 -0.49 -6.01
CA VAL A 25 2.17 0.73 -6.55
C VAL A 25 0.88 0.40 -7.30
N ASN A 26 0.90 -0.67 -8.09
CA ASN A 26 -0.29 -1.07 -8.84
C ASN A 26 -1.42 -1.50 -7.92
N CYS A 27 -1.08 -2.17 -6.83
CA CYS A 27 -2.08 -2.59 -5.85
C CYS A 27 -2.76 -1.36 -5.23
N ILE A 28 -1.97 -0.36 -4.87
CA ILE A 28 -2.49 0.87 -4.28
C ILE A 28 -3.34 1.64 -5.28
N LYS A 29 -2.90 1.71 -6.52
CA LYS A 29 -3.66 2.40 -7.58
C LYS A 29 -4.99 1.72 -7.82
N LYS A 30 -4.99 0.40 -7.84
CA LYS A 30 -6.21 -0.38 -8.03
C LYS A 30 -7.18 -0.14 -6.89
N MET A 31 -6.66 -0.11 -5.67
CA MET A 31 -7.48 0.15 -4.50
C MET A 31 -8.13 1.53 -4.59
N ASN A 32 -7.34 2.54 -4.90
CA ASN A 32 -7.87 3.90 -4.99
C ASN A 32 -8.87 4.04 -6.11
N LYS A 33 -8.66 3.34 -7.22
CA LYS A 33 -9.61 3.34 -8.31
C LYS A 33 -10.94 2.76 -7.85
N ASN A 34 -10.90 1.63 -7.16
CA ASN A 34 -12.10 0.99 -6.66
C ASN A 34 -12.85 1.88 -5.67
N LEU A 35 -12.13 2.53 -4.78
CA LEU A 35 -12.74 3.44 -3.81
C LEU A 35 -13.34 4.66 -4.48
N ARG A 36 -12.68 5.18 -5.51
CA ARG A 36 -13.18 6.34 -6.23
C ARG A 36 -14.41 6.02 -7.04
N ASP A 37 -14.42 4.83 -7.66
CA ASP A 37 -15.52 4.42 -8.54
C ASP A 37 -16.69 3.84 -7.79
N ASP A 38 -16.55 3.59 -6.49
CA ASP A 38 -17.61 3.04 -5.68
C ASP A 38 -18.76 4.05 -5.58
N PRO A 39 -19.99 3.65 -5.93
CA PRO A 39 -21.11 4.60 -5.92
C PRO A 39 -21.48 5.11 -4.53
N LEU A 40 -21.13 4.37 -3.48
CA LEU A 40 -21.40 4.81 -2.12
C LEU A 40 -20.37 5.81 -1.62
N TRP A 41 -19.11 5.56 -1.93
CA TRP A 41 -18.03 6.33 -1.34
C TRP A 41 -17.56 7.47 -2.22
N LYS A 42 -17.52 7.27 -3.54
CA LYS A 42 -17.21 8.30 -4.53
C LYS A 42 -15.93 9.08 -4.21
N GLY A 43 -14.91 8.36 -3.77
CA GLY A 43 -13.64 9.00 -3.46
C GLY A 43 -13.52 9.57 -2.07
N ARG A 44 -14.45 9.24 -1.19
CA ARG A 44 -14.37 9.66 0.19
C ARG A 44 -13.11 9.13 0.89
N PHE A 45 -12.73 7.91 0.56
CA PHE A 45 -11.57 7.25 1.17
C PHE A 45 -10.42 7.19 0.18
N VAL A 46 -9.22 7.53 0.64
CA VAL A 46 -8.03 7.55 -0.20
C VAL A 46 -6.87 6.90 0.55
N VAL A 47 -6.12 6.08 -0.15
CA VAL A 47 -4.93 5.43 0.41
C VAL A 47 -3.69 6.10 -0.16
N HIS A 48 -2.77 6.46 0.72
CA HIS A 48 -1.50 7.08 0.34
C HIS A 48 -0.35 6.18 0.73
N CYS A 49 0.65 6.13 -0.12
CA CYS A 49 1.91 5.47 0.22
C CYS A 49 2.83 6.52 0.83
N ASP A 50 3.12 6.36 2.10
CA ASP A 50 3.97 7.31 2.79
C ASP A 50 5.44 7.01 2.53
N ASN A 51 5.78 5.72 2.51
CA ASN A 51 7.17 5.34 2.35
C ASN A 51 7.28 3.87 1.96
N ILE A 52 8.34 3.55 1.22
CA ILE A 52 8.66 2.18 0.85
C ILE A 52 10.13 1.96 1.15
N PHE A 53 10.45 0.96 1.97
CA PHE A 53 11.82 0.61 2.30
C PHE A 53 12.13 -0.75 1.74
N HIS A 54 13.30 -0.88 1.17
CA HIS A 54 13.80 -2.15 0.65
C HIS A 54 14.79 -2.73 1.65
N VAL A 55 14.56 -3.97 2.06
CA VAL A 55 15.36 -4.62 3.08
C VAL A 55 15.91 -5.94 2.55
N ASN A 56 17.20 -6.17 2.77
CA ASN A 56 17.82 -7.44 2.43
C ASN A 56 17.82 -8.35 3.67
N TYR A 57 17.52 -9.63 3.46
CA TYR A 57 17.69 -10.60 4.53
C TYR A 57 19.16 -10.72 4.87
N THR A 58 19.44 -10.87 6.15
CA THR A 58 20.82 -10.94 6.63
C THR A 58 21.55 -12.18 6.14
N ASP A 59 20.82 -13.23 5.82
CA ASP A 59 21.42 -14.47 5.35
C ASP A 59 21.65 -14.47 3.84
N GLY A 60 21.30 -13.37 3.15
CA GLY A 60 21.50 -13.26 1.73
C GLY A 60 20.49 -14.02 0.88
N SER A 61 19.45 -14.56 1.48
CA SER A 61 18.46 -15.36 0.76
C SER A 61 17.53 -14.53 -0.12
N GLY A 62 17.54 -13.22 0.03
CA GLY A 62 16.68 -12.36 -0.78
C GLY A 62 16.42 -11.05 -0.12
N ASN A 63 15.35 -10.39 -0.60
CA ASN A 63 15.00 -9.09 -0.07
C ASN A 63 13.48 -8.94 -0.08
N TYR A 64 13.01 -7.93 0.63
CA TYR A 64 11.59 -7.64 0.73
C TYR A 64 11.41 -6.15 0.93
N ALA A 65 10.18 -5.69 0.75
CA ALA A 65 9.86 -4.29 0.96
C ALA A 65 8.99 -4.13 2.20
N ILE A 66 9.23 -3.04 2.91
CA ILE A 66 8.35 -2.62 3.99
C ILE A 66 7.67 -1.35 3.52
N VAL A 67 6.35 -1.36 3.57
CA VAL A 67 5.55 -0.26 3.01
C VAL A 67 4.72 0.36 4.12
N TYR A 68 4.78 1.68 4.22
CA TYR A 68 3.98 2.43 5.19
C TYR A 68 2.90 3.16 4.44
N LEU A 69 1.66 2.90 4.81
CA LEU A 69 0.49 3.46 4.14
C LEU A 69 -0.35 4.24 5.12
N THR A 70 -1.10 5.19 4.59
CA THR A 70 -2.10 5.93 5.34
C THR A 70 -3.40 5.85 4.56
N ILE A 71 -4.50 5.60 5.26
CA ILE A 71 -5.83 5.68 4.67
C ILE A 71 -6.53 6.88 5.30
N TRP A 72 -7.24 7.62 4.48
CA TRP A 72 -7.82 8.90 4.86
C TRP A 72 -9.32 8.91 4.54
N ASP A 73 -10.12 9.30 5.52
CA ASP A 73 -11.55 9.56 5.32
C ASP A 73 -11.73 11.07 5.20
N LYS A 74 -12.05 11.52 3.99
CA LYS A 74 -12.15 12.96 3.73
C LYS A 74 -13.31 13.61 4.46
N GLU A 75 -14.40 12.87 4.67
CA GLU A 75 -15.56 13.44 5.31
C GLU A 75 -15.38 13.63 6.81
N LYS A 76 -14.91 12.60 7.47
CA LYS A 76 -14.73 12.67 8.91
C LYS A 76 -13.36 13.18 9.32
N LYS A 77 -12.46 13.33 8.33
CA LYS A 77 -11.10 13.79 8.56
C LYS A 77 -10.37 12.91 9.55
N LEU A 78 -10.56 11.61 9.37
CA LEU A 78 -9.88 10.60 10.17
C LEU A 78 -8.87 9.88 9.30
N LEU A 79 -7.82 9.40 9.93
CA LEU A 79 -6.83 8.61 9.20
C LEU A 79 -6.33 7.47 10.06
N ASP A 80 -5.75 6.48 9.38
CA ASP A 80 -5.10 5.36 10.04
C ASP A 80 -3.83 5.03 9.26
N ASN A 81 -2.82 4.59 9.98
CA ASN A 81 -1.53 4.24 9.39
C ASN A 81 -1.27 2.76 9.60
N LYS A 82 -0.64 2.13 8.63
CA LYS A 82 -0.30 0.73 8.79
C LYS A 82 0.96 0.39 8.01
N ARG A 83 1.75 -0.51 8.59
CA ARG A 83 2.93 -1.05 7.95
C ARG A 83 2.61 -2.40 7.35
N PHE A 84 3.07 -2.61 6.12
CA PHE A 84 2.93 -3.89 5.42
C PHE A 84 4.29 -4.34 4.93
N ASP A 85 4.47 -5.64 4.79
CA ASP A 85 5.65 -6.16 4.10
C ASP A 85 5.22 -6.79 2.78
N ASP A 86 6.18 -7.30 2.01
CA ASP A 86 5.87 -7.73 0.66
C ASP A 86 4.97 -8.97 0.59
N LEU A 87 4.86 -9.73 1.67
CA LEU A 87 3.93 -10.85 1.70
C LEU A 87 2.50 -10.36 1.57
N ASP A 88 2.21 -9.21 2.16
CA ASP A 88 0.85 -8.65 2.10
C ASP A 88 0.47 -8.21 0.70
N PHE A 89 1.46 -7.86 -0.12
CA PHE A 89 1.18 -7.33 -1.46
C PHE A 89 1.40 -8.35 -2.56
N THR A 90 2.35 -9.26 -2.40
CA THR A 90 2.73 -10.15 -3.49
C THR A 90 2.23 -11.57 -3.31
N MET A 91 2.36 -12.11 -2.11
CA MET A 91 1.93 -13.50 -1.88
C MET A 91 0.43 -13.64 -1.87
N PHE A 92 -0.26 -12.68 -1.30
CA PHE A 92 -1.71 -12.76 -1.14
C PHE A 92 -2.44 -11.75 -2.00
N ASN A 93 -1.77 -11.24 -3.01
CA ASN A 93 -2.40 -10.32 -3.95
C ASN A 93 -2.98 -9.09 -3.27
N GLY A 94 -2.33 -8.66 -2.21
CA GLY A 94 -2.80 -7.51 -1.46
C GLY A 94 -3.96 -7.79 -0.52
N TYR A 95 -4.18 -9.06 -0.18
CA TYR A 95 -5.31 -9.45 0.66
C TYR A 95 -5.33 -8.69 1.99
N HIS A 96 -4.20 -8.62 2.68
CA HIS A 96 -4.14 -7.94 3.97
C HIS A 96 -4.35 -6.45 3.84
N PHE A 97 -3.91 -5.89 2.73
CA PHE A 97 -4.13 -4.51 2.39
C PHE A 97 -5.65 -4.23 2.25
N TRP A 98 -6.34 -5.07 1.48
CA TRP A 98 -7.78 -4.96 1.31
C TRP A 98 -8.52 -5.10 2.64
N GLU A 99 -8.05 -6.01 3.45
CA GLU A 99 -8.64 -6.27 4.76
C GLU A 99 -8.59 -5.02 5.64
N TRP A 100 -7.44 -4.38 5.65
CA TRP A 100 -7.24 -3.16 6.41
C TRP A 100 -8.15 -2.04 5.92
N VAL A 101 -8.21 -1.84 4.62
CA VAL A 101 -9.04 -0.78 4.04
C VAL A 101 -10.51 -1.02 4.35
N ASN A 102 -10.97 -2.26 4.18
CA ASN A 102 -12.36 -2.58 4.45
C ASN A 102 -12.72 -2.36 5.91
N GLN A 103 -11.81 -2.71 6.80
CA GLN A 103 -12.05 -2.51 8.23
C GLN A 103 -12.16 -1.02 8.56
N PHE A 104 -11.29 -0.22 8.00
CA PHE A 104 -11.31 1.21 8.23
C PHE A 104 -12.61 1.83 7.70
N VAL A 105 -13.00 1.46 6.48
CA VAL A 105 -14.23 1.96 5.89
C VAL A 105 -15.43 1.56 6.74
N CYS A 106 -15.45 0.32 7.19
CA CYS A 106 -16.52 -0.17 8.01
C CYS A 106 -16.63 0.62 9.32
N ASP A 107 -15.50 0.83 9.98
CA ASP A 107 -15.47 1.56 11.24
C ASP A 107 -15.97 2.99 11.06
N CYS A 108 -15.57 3.64 9.99
CA CYS A 108 -15.98 5.01 9.73
C CYS A 108 -17.48 5.10 9.43
N THR A 109 -18.00 4.14 8.66
CA THR A 109 -19.39 4.20 8.24
C THR A 109 -20.35 3.71 9.31
N MET A 110 -19.90 2.85 10.20
CA MET A 110 -20.75 2.40 11.29
C MET A 110 -21.15 3.52 12.22
N GLU A 111 -20.30 4.52 12.33
CA GLU A 111 -20.58 5.67 13.18
C GLU A 111 -21.57 6.64 12.55
N ASP A 112 -21.88 6.44 11.28
CA ASP A 112 -22.83 7.30 10.58
C ASP A 112 -24.28 6.99 10.97
N LYS A 113 -24.49 5.91 11.68
CA LYS A 113 -25.82 5.57 12.16
C LYS A 113 -26.15 6.27 13.47
#